data_f426b63321f42be7ffaef17fac8d74e1
#
_entry.id   f426b63321f42be7ffaef17fac8d74e1
#
_cell.length_a   1.000
_cell.length_b   1.000
_cell.length_c   1.000
_cell.angle_alpha   90.00
_cell.angle_beta   90.00
_cell.angle_gamma   90.00
#
_symmetry.space_group_name_H-M   'P 1'
#
loop_
_entity.id
_entity.type
_entity.pdbx_description
1 polymer ?
#
loop_
_entity_poly.entity_id
_entity_poly.type
_entity_poly.pdbx_seq_one_letter_code
_entity_poly.pdbx_strand_id
1 'polypeptide(L)'
;MQLIKSQVIFNQELHTYTLNGVQLQGITGMIGRQLFSNKYANVPQSVLTKAANRGSFIHEVCELTDDLGVFHESEEAKNYNALKTLYGLRYETSEYLVSDNEHFASCIDKVYRESDYEFSLGDIKTTYQLDKEYVRWQLSIYAYLFEMQNPGCKVVRLFAIWLRGNIHELVEIERVPDNVIVDLMAAEISGLQFVNPYSVHVGSNNLPAKYQEMEQSIIEINEQAKYWADKKKELTEGVMKEMVSAGV
;
A
#
# COMPACT_ATOMS: atom_id res chain seq x y z
N MET A 1 -27.57 -1.14 5.55
CA MET A 1 -27.18 -2.35 6.33
C MET A 1 -26.04 -1.98 7.27
N GLN A 2 -25.97 -2.52 8.48
CA GLN A 2 -24.85 -2.32 9.40
C GLN A 2 -23.75 -3.35 9.09
N LEU A 3 -22.48 -2.91 9.05
CA LEU A 3 -21.35 -3.79 8.80
C LEU A 3 -21.09 -4.72 10.00
N ILE A 4 -20.70 -5.94 9.72
CA ILE A 4 -20.39 -6.98 10.72
C ILE A 4 -18.99 -6.73 11.26
N LYS A 5 -18.86 -6.51 12.56
CA LYS A 5 -17.55 -6.35 13.21
C LYS A 5 -16.83 -7.69 13.30
N SER A 6 -15.57 -7.72 12.89
CA SER A 6 -14.71 -8.87 13.09
C SER A 6 -14.46 -9.15 14.57
N GLN A 7 -14.28 -10.42 14.92
CA GLN A 7 -13.87 -10.84 16.28
C GLN A 7 -12.33 -10.90 16.40
N VAL A 8 -11.61 -10.58 15.33
CA VAL A 8 -10.14 -10.52 15.33
C VAL A 8 -9.67 -9.39 16.24
N ILE A 9 -8.65 -9.67 17.03
CA ILE A 9 -7.95 -8.67 17.83
C ILE A 9 -6.69 -8.28 17.07
N PHE A 10 -6.54 -7.01 16.79
CA PHE A 10 -5.35 -6.43 16.18
C PHE A 10 -4.45 -5.80 17.24
N ASN A 11 -3.20 -6.25 17.31
CA ASN A 11 -2.16 -5.60 18.10
C ASN A 11 -1.36 -4.67 17.19
N GLN A 12 -1.53 -3.37 17.39
CA GLN A 12 -0.91 -2.34 16.55
C GLN A 12 0.62 -2.28 16.72
N GLU A 13 1.14 -2.49 17.93
CA GLU A 13 2.58 -2.43 18.20
C GLU A 13 3.34 -3.59 17.52
N LEU A 14 2.78 -4.79 17.60
CA LEU A 14 3.38 -6.00 17.02
C LEU A 14 2.90 -6.26 15.58
N HIS A 15 1.92 -5.49 15.12
CA HIS A 15 1.25 -5.67 13.83
C HIS A 15 0.77 -7.12 13.62
N THR A 16 0.12 -7.69 14.65
CA THR A 16 -0.35 -9.07 14.65
C THR A 16 -1.85 -9.15 14.82
N TYR A 17 -2.45 -10.16 14.20
CA TYR A 17 -3.88 -10.44 14.25
C TYR A 17 -4.10 -11.75 15.01
N THR A 18 -5.04 -11.78 15.95
CA THR A 18 -5.39 -13.01 16.69
C THR A 18 -6.90 -13.20 16.71
N LEU A 19 -7.33 -14.45 16.58
CA LEU A 19 -8.72 -14.87 16.71
C LEU A 19 -8.78 -16.06 17.68
N ASN A 20 -9.53 -15.94 18.77
CA ASN A 20 -9.64 -16.96 19.80
C ASN A 20 -8.27 -17.47 20.33
N GLY A 21 -7.27 -16.58 20.41
CA GLY A 21 -5.91 -16.92 20.86
C GLY A 21 -5.02 -17.53 19.77
N VAL A 22 -5.52 -17.74 18.56
CA VAL A 22 -4.74 -18.23 17.42
C VAL A 22 -4.29 -17.05 16.58
N GLN A 23 -3.01 -17.00 16.23
CA GLN A 23 -2.47 -15.95 15.35
C GLN A 23 -2.85 -16.21 13.90
N LEU A 24 -3.41 -15.20 13.25
CA LEU A 24 -3.71 -15.21 11.81
C LEU A 24 -2.60 -14.53 11.02
N GLN A 25 -2.51 -14.87 9.74
CA GLN A 25 -1.56 -14.23 8.83
C GLN A 25 -2.08 -12.87 8.36
N GLY A 26 -1.20 -11.85 8.41
CA GLY A 26 -1.49 -10.54 7.82
C GLY A 26 -1.38 -10.57 6.29
N ILE A 27 -2.34 -9.96 5.61
CA ILE A 27 -2.42 -9.93 4.15
C ILE A 27 -1.20 -9.26 3.52
N THR A 28 -0.72 -8.15 4.07
CA THR A 28 0.46 -7.44 3.54
C THR A 28 1.72 -8.29 3.57
N GLY A 29 1.88 -9.14 4.61
CA GLY A 29 2.96 -10.11 4.71
C GLY A 29 2.87 -11.21 3.64
N MET A 30 1.68 -11.75 3.39
CA MET A 30 1.43 -12.72 2.31
C MET A 30 1.74 -12.13 0.94
N ILE A 31 1.23 -10.93 0.62
CA ILE A 31 1.52 -10.23 -0.63
C ILE A 31 3.04 -10.07 -0.82
N GLY A 32 3.75 -9.65 0.24
CA GLY A 32 5.21 -9.53 0.21
C GLY A 32 5.90 -10.84 -0.16
N ARG A 33 5.54 -11.95 0.48
CA ARG A 33 6.16 -13.26 0.22
C ARG A 33 5.84 -13.82 -1.16
N GLN A 34 4.57 -13.76 -1.56
CA GLN A 34 4.07 -14.41 -2.76
C GLN A 34 4.32 -13.63 -4.05
N LEU A 35 4.28 -12.29 -3.99
CA LEU A 35 4.25 -11.45 -5.18
C LEU A 35 5.41 -10.45 -5.27
N PHE A 36 5.94 -9.97 -4.13
CA PHE A 36 6.88 -8.85 -4.08
C PHE A 36 8.07 -9.11 -3.14
N SER A 37 8.61 -10.33 -3.16
CA SER A 37 9.65 -10.79 -2.20
C SER A 37 10.90 -9.91 -2.15
N ASN A 38 11.26 -9.21 -3.22
CA ASN A 38 12.45 -8.37 -3.30
C ASN A 38 12.17 -6.87 -3.21
N LYS A 39 10.92 -6.46 -2.97
CA LYS A 39 10.49 -5.04 -3.05
C LYS A 39 11.35 -4.08 -2.23
N TYR A 40 11.80 -4.49 -1.06
CA TYR A 40 12.55 -3.66 -0.12
C TYR A 40 13.96 -4.16 0.17
N ALA A 41 14.45 -5.16 -0.57
CA ALA A 41 15.74 -5.82 -0.31
C ALA A 41 16.94 -4.87 -0.26
N ASN A 42 16.90 -3.79 -1.04
CA ASN A 42 17.99 -2.81 -1.14
C ASN A 42 17.68 -1.47 -0.44
N VAL A 43 16.59 -1.39 0.35
CA VAL A 43 16.22 -0.16 1.04
C VAL A 43 16.74 -0.18 2.47
N PRO A 44 17.55 0.84 2.89
CA PRO A 44 18.04 0.91 4.26
C PRO A 44 16.90 0.93 5.28
N GLN A 45 17.04 0.18 6.38
CA GLN A 45 16.03 0.08 7.44
C GLN A 45 15.62 1.45 8.01
N SER A 46 16.56 2.38 8.14
CA SER A 46 16.27 3.72 8.62
C SER A 46 15.33 4.51 7.70
N VAL A 47 15.37 4.26 6.38
CA VAL A 47 14.46 4.85 5.39
C VAL A 47 13.09 4.24 5.53
N LEU A 48 13.01 2.91 5.66
CA LEU A 48 11.74 2.20 5.88
C LEU A 48 11.05 2.66 7.16
N THR A 49 11.79 2.77 8.27
CA THR A 49 11.23 3.23 9.55
C THR A 49 10.68 4.65 9.47
N LYS A 50 11.42 5.58 8.82
CA LYS A 50 10.94 6.95 8.63
C LYS A 50 9.68 7.00 7.77
N ALA A 51 9.63 6.19 6.71
CA ALA A 51 8.46 6.11 5.83
C ALA A 51 7.25 5.53 6.58
N ALA A 52 7.44 4.48 7.38
CA ALA A 52 6.40 3.89 8.20
C ALA A 52 5.83 4.88 9.23
N ASN A 53 6.70 5.56 10.00
CA ASN A 53 6.27 6.54 11.01
C ASN A 53 5.47 7.69 10.37
N ARG A 54 5.92 8.19 9.20
CA ARG A 54 5.17 9.20 8.45
C ARG A 54 3.82 8.66 8.00
N GLY A 55 3.79 7.45 7.47
CA GLY A 55 2.55 6.78 7.05
C GLY A 55 1.56 6.70 8.20
N SER A 56 1.96 6.12 9.33
CA SER A 56 1.11 5.98 10.53
C SER A 56 0.54 7.31 11.00
N PHE A 57 1.37 8.35 11.05
CA PHE A 57 0.91 9.70 11.43
C PHE A 57 -0.19 10.22 10.48
N ILE A 58 -0.03 10.07 9.16
CA ILE A 58 -1.05 10.54 8.20
C ILE A 58 -2.33 9.71 8.27
N HIS A 59 -2.24 8.38 8.47
CA HIS A 59 -3.41 7.53 8.69
C HIS A 59 -4.18 7.99 9.94
N GLU A 60 -3.51 8.20 11.07
CA GLU A 60 -4.11 8.68 12.31
C GLU A 60 -4.81 10.03 12.12
N VAL A 61 -4.17 10.98 11.45
CA VAL A 61 -4.75 12.30 11.19
C VAL A 61 -6.01 12.20 10.32
N CYS A 62 -6.01 11.34 9.29
CA CYS A 62 -7.17 11.11 8.44
C CYS A 62 -8.31 10.40 9.19
N GLU A 63 -7.96 9.48 10.11
CA GLU A 63 -8.92 8.79 10.96
C GLU A 63 -9.58 9.77 11.94
N LEU A 64 -8.80 10.57 12.69
CA LEU A 64 -9.32 11.59 13.59
C LEU A 64 -10.23 12.60 12.88
N THR A 65 -9.91 12.93 11.64
CA THR A 65 -10.75 13.81 10.82
C THR A 65 -12.10 13.19 10.52
N ASP A 66 -12.14 11.90 10.21
CA ASP A 66 -13.39 11.20 9.88
C ASP A 66 -14.23 10.88 11.10
N ASP A 67 -13.61 10.34 12.14
CA ASP A 67 -14.32 9.82 13.33
C ASP A 67 -14.75 10.93 14.29
N LEU A 68 -13.93 11.96 14.45
CA LEU A 68 -14.12 13.00 15.45
C LEU A 68 -14.36 14.40 14.86
N GLY A 69 -14.22 14.57 13.53
CA GLY A 69 -14.29 15.88 12.90
C GLY A 69 -13.12 16.80 13.31
N VAL A 70 -12.03 16.23 13.80
CA VAL A 70 -10.83 16.99 14.21
C VAL A 70 -9.96 17.26 12.98
N PHE A 71 -9.82 18.54 12.63
CA PHE A 71 -8.98 18.95 11.50
C PHE A 71 -7.56 19.23 11.96
N HIS A 72 -6.62 18.48 11.41
CA HIS A 72 -5.21 18.73 11.59
C HIS A 72 -4.71 19.73 10.54
N GLU A 73 -3.74 20.60 10.90
CA GLU A 73 -3.22 21.64 9.99
C GLU A 73 -2.23 21.14 8.92
N SER A 74 -1.87 19.84 8.95
CA SER A 74 -0.98 19.26 7.93
C SER A 74 -1.57 19.39 6.54
N GLU A 75 -0.69 19.50 5.54
CA GLU A 75 -1.07 19.60 4.14
C GLU A 75 -1.82 18.34 3.70
N GLU A 76 -1.39 17.18 4.16
CA GLU A 76 -2.04 15.90 3.84
C GLU A 76 -3.47 15.81 4.38
N ALA A 77 -3.74 16.34 5.58
CA ALA A 77 -5.10 16.37 6.14
C ALA A 77 -6.03 17.29 5.33
N LYS A 78 -5.52 18.48 4.94
CA LYS A 78 -6.25 19.41 4.06
C LYS A 78 -6.54 18.78 2.72
N ASN A 79 -5.55 18.12 2.12
CA ASN A 79 -5.65 17.44 0.84
C ASN A 79 -6.63 16.26 0.92
N TYR A 80 -6.59 15.48 2.00
CA TYR A 80 -7.56 14.40 2.25
C TYR A 80 -9.00 14.93 2.25
N ASN A 81 -9.27 16.00 3.00
CA ASN A 81 -10.60 16.62 3.05
C ASN A 81 -11.04 17.19 1.70
N ALA A 82 -10.12 17.78 0.95
CA ALA A 82 -10.39 18.27 -0.39
C ALA A 82 -10.81 17.11 -1.33
N LEU A 83 -10.11 15.98 -1.29
CA LEU A 83 -10.46 14.78 -2.06
C LEU A 83 -11.82 14.22 -1.64
N LYS A 84 -12.11 14.10 -0.34
CA LYS A 84 -13.43 13.65 0.15
C LYS A 84 -14.56 14.51 -0.41
N THR A 85 -14.39 15.82 -0.38
CA THR A 85 -15.38 16.77 -0.89
C THR A 85 -15.50 16.69 -2.41
N LEU A 86 -14.38 16.65 -3.12
CA LEU A 86 -14.34 16.62 -4.60
C LEU A 86 -15.04 15.38 -5.16
N TYR A 87 -14.80 14.22 -4.53
CA TYR A 87 -15.34 12.92 -4.99
C TYR A 87 -16.64 12.53 -4.26
N GLY A 88 -17.13 13.35 -3.34
CA GLY A 88 -18.37 13.08 -2.59
C GLY A 88 -18.30 11.79 -1.76
N LEU A 89 -17.12 11.47 -1.18
CA LEU A 89 -16.91 10.23 -0.44
C LEU A 89 -17.74 10.24 0.85
N ARG A 90 -18.64 9.27 1.00
CA ARG A 90 -19.48 9.11 2.20
C ARG A 90 -18.82 8.13 3.16
N TYR A 91 -18.14 8.68 4.17
CA TYR A 91 -17.45 7.91 5.18
C TYR A 91 -18.37 6.92 5.91
N GLU A 92 -17.93 5.70 6.08
CA GLU A 92 -18.59 4.65 6.85
C GLU A 92 -17.80 4.28 8.09
N THR A 93 -16.53 3.89 7.92
CA THR A 93 -15.61 3.55 9.02
C THR A 93 -14.16 3.58 8.58
N SER A 94 -13.25 3.76 9.55
CA SER A 94 -11.80 3.58 9.41
C SER A 94 -11.35 2.28 10.07
N GLU A 95 -10.13 1.84 9.76
CA GLU A 95 -9.44 0.70 10.40
C GLU A 95 -10.35 -0.52 10.55
N TYR A 96 -11.08 -0.85 9.48
CA TYR A 96 -12.07 -1.91 9.51
C TYR A 96 -11.42 -3.28 9.38
N LEU A 97 -11.47 -4.07 10.47
CA LEU A 97 -10.90 -5.41 10.52
C LEU A 97 -11.73 -6.39 9.70
N VAL A 98 -11.05 -7.10 8.80
CA VAL A 98 -11.60 -8.18 7.98
C VAL A 98 -10.80 -9.47 8.14
N SER A 99 -11.49 -10.62 8.00
CA SER A 99 -10.88 -11.94 8.15
C SER A 99 -11.70 -13.00 7.42
N ASP A 100 -11.02 -14.10 7.02
CA ASP A 100 -11.68 -15.35 6.66
C ASP A 100 -12.08 -16.21 7.88
N ASN A 101 -11.75 -15.73 9.10
CA ASN A 101 -11.95 -16.39 10.39
C ASN A 101 -11.13 -17.67 10.60
N GLU A 102 -10.16 -17.95 9.75
CA GLU A 102 -9.39 -19.20 9.81
C GLU A 102 -7.88 -18.98 9.64
N HIS A 103 -7.47 -18.28 8.59
CA HIS A 103 -6.06 -18.15 8.22
C HIS A 103 -5.58 -16.70 8.13
N PHE A 104 -6.41 -15.80 7.60
CA PHE A 104 -6.01 -14.45 7.22
C PHE A 104 -6.83 -13.37 7.91
N ALA A 105 -6.16 -12.27 8.21
CA ALA A 105 -6.80 -11.04 8.66
C ALA A 105 -6.06 -9.81 8.15
N SER A 106 -6.77 -8.71 8.09
CA SER A 106 -6.19 -7.40 7.82
C SER A 106 -7.07 -6.29 8.35
N CYS A 107 -6.54 -5.06 8.24
CA CYS A 107 -7.24 -3.84 8.57
C CYS A 107 -7.37 -2.99 7.31
N ILE A 108 -8.59 -2.58 6.97
CA ILE A 108 -8.88 -1.72 5.82
C ILE A 108 -8.85 -0.28 6.30
N ASP A 109 -8.01 0.56 5.71
CA ASP A 109 -7.83 1.95 6.13
C ASP A 109 -9.15 2.73 6.12
N LYS A 110 -9.88 2.66 5.00
CA LYS A 110 -11.10 3.44 4.77
C LYS A 110 -12.19 2.64 4.06
N VAL A 111 -13.38 2.67 4.62
CA VAL A 111 -14.60 2.16 3.99
C VAL A 111 -15.55 3.33 3.75
N TYR A 112 -16.07 3.44 2.55
CA TYR A 112 -17.05 4.46 2.15
C TYR A 112 -18.33 3.78 1.66
N ARG A 113 -19.47 4.41 1.94
CA ARG A 113 -20.78 3.91 1.56
C ARG A 113 -21.21 4.52 0.23
N GLU A 114 -21.50 3.68 -0.76
CA GLU A 114 -22.05 4.10 -2.04
C GLU A 114 -23.59 3.98 -2.05
N SER A 115 -24.12 2.86 -1.54
CA SER A 115 -25.55 2.63 -1.33
C SER A 115 -25.80 1.80 -0.07
N ASP A 116 -27.02 1.29 0.13
CA ASP A 116 -27.36 0.45 1.29
C ASP A 116 -26.53 -0.85 1.37
N TYR A 117 -26.09 -1.37 0.21
CA TYR A 117 -25.38 -2.63 0.10
C TYR A 117 -24.07 -2.51 -0.72
N GLU A 118 -23.73 -1.31 -1.19
CA GLU A 118 -22.52 -1.08 -1.98
C GLU A 118 -21.55 -0.19 -1.24
N PHE A 119 -20.28 -0.55 -1.33
CA PHE A 119 -19.18 0.11 -0.63
C PHE A 119 -17.99 0.34 -1.55
N SER A 120 -17.19 1.31 -1.20
CA SER A 120 -15.87 1.55 -1.79
C SER A 120 -14.81 1.37 -0.71
N LEU A 121 -13.65 0.81 -1.09
CA LEU A 121 -12.51 0.70 -0.20
C LEU A 121 -11.40 1.64 -0.65
N GLY A 122 -10.88 2.41 0.29
CA GLY A 122 -9.77 3.31 0.10
C GLY A 122 -8.56 2.90 0.94
N ASP A 123 -7.38 3.01 0.36
CA ASP A 123 -6.12 2.75 1.04
C ASP A 123 -5.23 3.98 0.94
N ILE A 124 -4.77 4.51 2.08
CA ILE A 124 -3.98 5.73 2.15
C ILE A 124 -2.51 5.40 1.87
N LYS A 125 -1.92 6.09 0.91
CA LYS A 125 -0.51 5.94 0.54
C LYS A 125 0.22 7.28 0.62
N THR A 126 1.36 7.26 1.33
CA THR A 126 2.23 8.43 1.53
C THR A 126 3.60 8.26 0.87
N THR A 127 3.75 7.25 0.01
CA THR A 127 4.98 6.90 -0.69
C THR A 127 5.34 7.93 -1.76
N TYR A 128 6.64 8.04 -2.08
CA TYR A 128 7.12 8.94 -3.14
C TYR A 128 6.54 8.56 -4.51
N GLN A 129 6.44 7.28 -4.77
CA GLN A 129 5.83 6.72 -5.97
C GLN A 129 4.73 5.74 -5.55
N LEU A 130 3.57 5.84 -6.19
CA LEU A 130 2.48 4.90 -5.95
C LEU A 130 2.74 3.59 -6.70
N ASP A 131 2.89 2.52 -5.95
CA ASP A 131 2.92 1.16 -6.49
C ASP A 131 1.50 0.64 -6.69
N LYS A 132 0.93 0.95 -7.87
CA LYS A 132 -0.45 0.59 -8.19
C LYS A 132 -0.69 -0.91 -8.18
N GLU A 133 0.29 -1.71 -8.61
CA GLU A 133 0.14 -3.17 -8.64
C GLU A 133 0.09 -3.77 -7.23
N TYR A 134 0.93 -3.30 -6.32
CA TYR A 134 0.86 -3.70 -4.92
C TYR A 134 -0.49 -3.34 -4.29
N VAL A 135 -0.96 -2.12 -4.49
CA VAL A 135 -2.25 -1.65 -3.98
C VAL A 135 -3.41 -2.42 -4.60
N ARG A 136 -3.30 -2.78 -5.87
CA ARG A 136 -4.30 -3.60 -6.58
C ARG A 136 -4.52 -4.95 -5.89
N TRP A 137 -3.45 -5.66 -5.58
CA TRP A 137 -3.54 -6.93 -4.85
C TRP A 137 -4.08 -6.72 -3.44
N GLN A 138 -3.57 -5.73 -2.72
CA GLN A 138 -4.00 -5.42 -1.35
C GLN A 138 -5.50 -5.14 -1.27
N LEU A 139 -5.99 -4.18 -2.04
CA LEU A 139 -7.40 -3.79 -2.03
C LEU A 139 -8.32 -4.88 -2.58
N SER A 140 -7.88 -5.69 -3.54
CA SER A 140 -8.66 -6.80 -4.06
C SER A 140 -8.89 -7.90 -3.03
N ILE A 141 -7.86 -8.25 -2.24
CA ILE A 141 -7.98 -9.19 -1.13
C ILE A 141 -8.89 -8.62 -0.04
N TYR A 142 -8.75 -7.32 0.25
CA TYR A 142 -9.63 -6.64 1.21
C TYR A 142 -11.09 -6.68 0.77
N ALA A 143 -11.36 -6.44 -0.50
CA ALA A 143 -12.72 -6.51 -1.05
C ALA A 143 -13.30 -7.92 -0.94
N TYR A 144 -12.51 -8.95 -1.26
CA TYR A 144 -12.89 -10.35 -1.10
C TYR A 144 -13.24 -10.69 0.35
N LEU A 145 -12.38 -10.37 1.32
CA LEU A 145 -12.63 -10.62 2.74
C LEU A 145 -13.79 -9.78 3.29
N PHE A 146 -13.92 -8.53 2.83
CA PHE A 146 -15.02 -7.65 3.21
C PHE A 146 -16.38 -8.24 2.79
N GLU A 147 -16.50 -8.70 1.54
CA GLU A 147 -17.73 -9.31 1.03
C GLU A 147 -18.04 -10.65 1.70
N MET A 148 -17.02 -11.45 2.04
CA MET A 148 -17.20 -12.67 2.84
C MET A 148 -17.74 -12.36 4.24
N GLN A 149 -17.18 -11.36 4.92
CA GLN A 149 -17.59 -10.96 6.26
C GLN A 149 -18.97 -10.29 6.30
N ASN A 150 -19.38 -9.63 5.20
CA ASN A 150 -20.63 -8.89 5.08
C ASN A 150 -21.51 -9.46 3.96
N PRO A 151 -22.17 -10.64 4.15
CA PRO A 151 -22.98 -11.27 3.12
C PRO A 151 -24.06 -10.34 2.56
N GLY A 152 -24.13 -10.21 1.25
CA GLY A 152 -25.07 -9.33 0.55
C GLY A 152 -24.51 -7.92 0.28
N CYS A 153 -23.38 -7.53 0.88
CA CYS A 153 -22.67 -6.32 0.49
C CYS A 153 -21.77 -6.55 -0.72
N LYS A 154 -21.53 -5.49 -1.48
CA LYS A 154 -20.63 -5.47 -2.64
C LYS A 154 -19.64 -4.32 -2.55
N VAL A 155 -18.39 -4.59 -2.90
CA VAL A 155 -17.37 -3.57 -3.10
C VAL A 155 -17.35 -3.22 -4.57
N VAL A 156 -17.79 -2.00 -4.89
CA VAL A 156 -17.98 -1.53 -6.28
C VAL A 156 -16.84 -0.65 -6.79
N ARG A 157 -16.02 -0.09 -5.86
CA ARG A 157 -14.84 0.71 -6.21
C ARG A 157 -13.69 0.43 -5.26
N LEU A 158 -12.49 0.45 -5.82
CA LEU A 158 -11.24 0.38 -5.09
C LEU A 158 -10.37 1.57 -5.50
N PHE A 159 -9.76 2.26 -4.56
CA PHE A 159 -8.87 3.37 -4.88
C PHE A 159 -7.77 3.58 -3.86
N ALA A 160 -6.62 4.05 -4.32
CA ALA A 160 -5.60 4.61 -3.47
C ALA A 160 -5.87 6.09 -3.22
N ILE A 161 -5.75 6.53 -1.97
CA ILE A 161 -5.75 7.93 -1.56
C ILE A 161 -4.28 8.33 -1.41
N TRP A 162 -3.70 8.90 -2.47
CA TRP A 162 -2.28 9.19 -2.50
C TRP A 162 -2.00 10.60 -2.02
N LEU A 163 -1.40 10.70 -0.83
CA LEU A 163 -1.15 11.96 -0.10
C LEU A 163 0.34 12.13 0.15
N ARG A 164 0.99 13.06 -0.59
CA ARG A 164 2.40 13.36 -0.37
C ARG A 164 2.75 14.80 -0.74
N GLY A 165 2.88 15.66 0.24
CA GLY A 165 3.14 17.08 0.00
C GLY A 165 2.06 17.66 -0.91
N ASN A 166 2.46 18.17 -2.07
CA ASN A 166 1.52 18.73 -3.05
C ASN A 166 0.74 17.68 -3.85
N ILE A 167 1.11 16.38 -3.74
CA ILE A 167 0.40 15.30 -4.43
C ILE A 167 -0.80 14.90 -3.58
N HIS A 168 -1.98 14.98 -4.19
CA HIS A 168 -3.23 14.51 -3.62
C HIS A 168 -4.13 14.01 -4.75
N GLU A 169 -4.15 12.70 -4.89
CA GLU A 169 -4.91 12.02 -5.94
C GLU A 169 -5.73 10.88 -5.36
N LEU A 170 -6.94 10.73 -5.87
CA LEU A 170 -7.70 9.51 -5.74
C LEU A 170 -7.45 8.69 -7.01
N VAL A 171 -6.71 7.61 -6.86
CA VAL A 171 -6.29 6.77 -7.97
C VAL A 171 -7.15 5.52 -7.99
N GLU A 172 -8.01 5.38 -9.00
CA GLU A 172 -8.84 4.18 -9.18
C GLU A 172 -7.96 2.95 -9.41
N ILE A 173 -8.36 1.85 -8.77
CA ILE A 173 -7.65 0.57 -8.77
C ILE A 173 -8.57 -0.51 -9.34
N GLU A 174 -8.12 -1.20 -10.36
CA GLU A 174 -8.84 -2.33 -10.93
C GLU A 174 -8.79 -3.54 -9.99
N ARG A 175 -9.95 -4.19 -9.76
CA ARG A 175 -10.04 -5.37 -8.91
C ARG A 175 -9.46 -6.60 -9.61
N VAL A 176 -8.63 -7.36 -8.89
CA VAL A 176 -8.25 -8.72 -9.29
C VAL A 176 -9.45 -9.65 -9.12
N PRO A 177 -9.76 -10.54 -10.07
CA PRO A 177 -10.85 -11.48 -9.95
C PRO A 177 -10.74 -12.38 -8.72
N ASP A 178 -11.86 -12.65 -8.07
CA ASP A 178 -11.92 -13.39 -6.80
C ASP A 178 -11.33 -14.80 -6.89
N ASN A 179 -11.48 -15.50 -8.01
CA ASN A 179 -10.85 -16.80 -8.21
C ASN A 179 -9.32 -16.74 -8.14
N VAL A 180 -8.72 -15.67 -8.65
CA VAL A 180 -7.26 -15.45 -8.58
C VAL A 180 -6.82 -15.14 -7.15
N ILE A 181 -7.65 -14.41 -6.39
CA ILE A 181 -7.41 -14.16 -4.96
C ILE A 181 -7.47 -15.45 -4.15
N VAL A 182 -8.46 -16.31 -4.42
CA VAL A 182 -8.60 -17.63 -3.80
C VAL A 182 -7.38 -18.50 -4.08
N ASP A 183 -6.91 -18.54 -5.33
CA ASP A 183 -5.70 -19.30 -5.72
C ASP A 183 -4.44 -18.81 -5.00
N LEU A 184 -4.28 -17.47 -4.85
CA LEU A 184 -3.18 -16.87 -4.09
C LEU A 184 -3.22 -17.28 -2.62
N MET A 185 -4.40 -17.18 -1.98
CA MET A 185 -4.58 -17.53 -0.57
C MET A 185 -4.35 -19.05 -0.35
N ALA A 186 -4.85 -19.89 -1.24
CA ALA A 186 -4.64 -21.34 -1.19
C ALA A 186 -3.17 -21.73 -1.37
N ALA A 187 -2.43 -21.05 -2.25
CA ALA A 187 -0.98 -21.26 -2.40
C ALA A 187 -0.24 -20.94 -1.10
N GLU A 188 -0.55 -19.83 -0.47
CA GLU A 188 0.06 -19.44 0.82
C GLU A 188 -0.22 -20.45 1.92
N ILE A 189 -1.47 -20.91 2.09
CA ILE A 189 -1.86 -21.92 3.08
C ILE A 189 -1.11 -23.22 2.85
N SER A 190 -0.94 -23.62 1.60
CA SER A 190 -0.27 -24.86 1.20
C SER A 190 1.25 -24.77 1.22
N GLY A 191 1.84 -23.59 1.52
CA GLY A 191 3.27 -23.37 1.46
C GLY A 191 3.84 -23.44 0.03
N LEU A 192 3.01 -23.26 -0.99
CA LEU A 192 3.39 -23.24 -2.38
C LEU A 192 3.63 -21.80 -2.87
N GLN A 193 4.46 -21.66 -3.90
CA GLN A 193 4.62 -20.37 -4.57
C GLN A 193 3.45 -20.13 -5.53
N PHE A 194 2.77 -19.01 -5.39
CA PHE A 194 1.69 -18.61 -6.29
C PHE A 194 2.24 -18.25 -7.67
N VAL A 195 1.56 -18.75 -8.71
CA VAL A 195 1.86 -18.39 -10.10
C VAL A 195 0.98 -17.22 -10.49
N ASN A 196 1.56 -16.01 -10.46
CA ASN A 196 0.83 -14.79 -10.79
C ASN A 196 0.46 -14.75 -12.28
N PRO A 197 -0.85 -14.81 -12.66
CA PRO A 197 -1.26 -14.82 -14.06
C PRO A 197 -1.00 -13.49 -14.78
N TYR A 198 -0.73 -12.41 -14.03
CA TYR A 198 -0.39 -11.09 -14.57
C TYR A 198 1.12 -10.84 -14.62
N SER A 199 1.94 -11.76 -14.09
CA SER A 199 3.37 -11.66 -14.28
C SER A 199 3.67 -11.82 -15.78
N VAL A 200 4.17 -10.77 -16.37
CA VAL A 200 4.79 -10.88 -17.68
C VAL A 200 6.01 -11.77 -17.47
N HIS A 201 5.91 -13.04 -17.84
CA HIS A 201 7.09 -13.86 -18.00
C HIS A 201 7.87 -13.26 -19.17
N VAL A 202 8.69 -12.28 -18.87
CA VAL A 202 9.79 -11.92 -19.77
C VAL A 202 10.72 -13.12 -19.73
N GLY A 203 10.36 -14.12 -20.51
CA GLY A 203 11.28 -15.20 -20.82
C GLY A 203 12.51 -14.52 -21.36
N SER A 204 13.62 -14.60 -20.63
CA SER A 204 14.88 -13.92 -20.87
C SER A 204 15.49 -14.22 -22.25
N ASN A 205 14.82 -14.99 -23.10
CA ASN A 205 15.36 -15.48 -24.36
C ASN A 205 14.61 -15.05 -25.63
N ASN A 206 13.52 -14.25 -25.54
CA ASN A 206 12.73 -13.89 -26.73
C ASN A 206 12.28 -12.41 -26.77
N LEU A 207 12.92 -11.52 -26.04
CA LEU A 207 12.70 -10.09 -26.28
C LEU A 207 13.30 -9.74 -27.65
N PRO A 208 12.57 -9.08 -28.57
CA PRO A 208 13.14 -8.55 -29.78
C PRO A 208 14.38 -7.72 -29.46
N ALA A 209 15.43 -7.83 -30.26
CA ALA A 209 16.74 -7.18 -30.04
C ALA A 209 16.62 -5.69 -29.65
N LYS A 210 15.64 -4.99 -30.22
CA LYS A 210 15.30 -3.59 -29.87
C LYS A 210 15.01 -3.36 -28.39
N TYR A 211 14.34 -4.29 -27.72
CA TYR A 211 14.02 -4.14 -26.29
C TYR A 211 15.21 -4.51 -25.40
N GLN A 212 16.09 -5.43 -25.86
CA GLN A 212 17.35 -5.71 -25.18
C GLN A 212 18.30 -4.51 -25.21
N GLU A 213 18.39 -3.82 -26.35
CA GLU A 213 19.17 -2.57 -26.48
C GLU A 213 18.59 -1.46 -25.57
N MET A 214 17.26 -1.33 -25.48
CA MET A 214 16.62 -0.36 -24.59
C MET A 214 16.87 -0.69 -23.11
N GLU A 215 16.79 -1.95 -22.72
CA GLU A 215 17.08 -2.40 -21.36
C GLU A 215 18.53 -2.09 -20.99
N GLN A 216 19.49 -2.41 -21.88
CA GLN A 216 20.88 -2.09 -21.67
C GLN A 216 21.12 -0.58 -21.54
N SER A 217 20.45 0.23 -22.36
CA SER A 217 20.54 1.69 -22.29
C SER A 217 19.99 2.23 -20.97
N ILE A 218 18.89 1.65 -20.45
CA ILE A 218 18.32 2.02 -19.14
C ILE A 218 19.29 1.67 -18.01
N ILE A 219 19.93 0.50 -18.06
CA ILE A 219 20.95 0.09 -17.08
C ILE A 219 22.11 1.09 -17.07
N GLU A 220 22.65 1.44 -18.23
CA GLU A 220 23.76 2.39 -18.38
C GLU A 220 23.40 3.79 -17.86
N ILE A 221 22.18 4.28 -18.16
CA ILE A 221 21.67 5.57 -17.65
C ILE A 221 21.56 5.54 -16.12
N ASN A 222 21.06 4.45 -15.55
CA ASN A 222 20.94 4.31 -14.09
C ASN A 222 22.32 4.26 -13.40
N GLU A 223 23.30 3.59 -13.99
CA GLU A 223 24.68 3.57 -13.48
C GLU A 223 25.33 4.96 -13.54
N GLN A 224 25.14 5.68 -14.66
CA GLN A 224 25.62 7.07 -14.79
C GLN A 224 24.93 7.99 -13.78
N ALA A 225 23.62 7.88 -13.58
CA ALA A 225 22.88 8.66 -12.61
C ALA A 225 23.39 8.42 -11.18
N LYS A 226 23.67 7.17 -10.84
CA LYS A 226 24.27 6.79 -9.55
C LYS A 226 25.67 7.41 -9.39
N TYR A 227 26.52 7.27 -10.41
CA TYR A 227 27.86 7.87 -10.40
C TYR A 227 27.82 9.38 -10.15
N TRP A 228 26.95 10.10 -10.86
CA TRP A 228 26.81 11.54 -10.68
C TRP A 228 26.21 11.94 -9.33
N ALA A 229 25.30 11.14 -8.78
CA ALA A 229 24.78 11.36 -7.42
C ALA A 229 25.86 11.20 -6.36
N ASP A 230 26.71 10.18 -6.46
CA ASP A 230 27.83 9.94 -5.56
C ASP A 230 28.89 11.05 -5.68
N LYS A 231 29.19 11.48 -6.91
CA LYS A 231 30.12 12.57 -7.18
C LYS A 231 29.62 13.91 -6.62
N LYS A 232 28.34 14.21 -6.79
CA LYS A 232 27.71 15.39 -6.18
C LYS A 232 27.84 15.36 -4.67
N LYS A 233 27.59 14.21 -4.03
CA LYS A 233 27.70 14.03 -2.60
C LYS A 233 29.13 14.29 -2.11
N GLU A 234 30.12 13.70 -2.77
CA GLU A 234 31.56 13.91 -2.47
C GLU A 234 31.96 15.39 -2.53
N LEU A 235 31.57 16.08 -3.61
CA LEU A 235 31.84 17.51 -3.78
C LEU A 235 31.14 18.36 -2.72
N THR A 236 29.88 18.03 -2.39
CA THR A 236 29.13 18.75 -1.33
C THR A 236 29.79 18.58 0.03
N GLU A 237 30.20 17.36 0.38
CA GLU A 237 30.90 17.08 1.63
C GLU A 237 32.28 17.76 1.66
N GLY A 238 32.97 17.84 0.55
CA GLY A 238 34.25 18.58 0.40
C GLY A 238 34.06 20.06 0.67
N VAL A 239 33.09 20.70 0.01
CA VAL A 239 32.78 22.13 0.23
C VAL A 239 32.38 22.41 1.67
N MET A 240 31.53 21.55 2.28
CA MET A 240 31.14 21.72 3.68
C MET A 240 32.33 21.63 4.64
N LYS A 241 33.29 20.72 4.40
CA LYS A 241 34.52 20.62 5.20
C LYS A 241 35.39 21.87 5.07
N GLU A 242 35.54 22.42 3.86
CA GLU A 242 36.29 23.64 3.62
C GLU A 242 35.63 24.84 4.28
N MET A 243 34.30 24.99 4.20
CA MET A 243 33.56 26.06 4.88
C MET A 243 33.74 26.00 6.39
N VAL A 244 33.61 24.83 6.99
CA VAL A 244 33.82 24.63 8.44
C VAL A 244 35.25 24.97 8.82
N SER A 245 36.26 24.62 8.02
CA SER A 245 37.66 24.92 8.27
C SER A 245 37.98 26.42 8.11
N ALA A 246 37.24 27.11 7.26
CA ALA A 246 37.36 28.55 7.02
C ALA A 246 36.56 29.43 8.04
N GLY A 247 35.79 28.78 8.92
CA GLY A 247 34.97 29.49 9.91
C GLY A 247 33.75 30.20 9.34
N VAL A 248 33.24 29.71 8.23
CA VAL A 248 32.04 30.21 7.53
C VAL A 248 30.86 29.25 7.78
#